data_08120633b166e474ad58427cca5b5c80
#
_entry.id   08120633b166e474ad58427cca5b5c80
#
_cell.length_a   1.000
_cell.length_b   1.000
_cell.length_c   1.000
_cell.angle_alpha   90.00
_cell.angle_beta   90.00
_cell.angle_gamma   90.00
#
_symmetry.space_group_name_H-M   'P 1'
#
loop_
_entity.id
_entity.type
_entity.pdbx_description
1 polymer ?
#
loop_
_entity_poly.entity_id
_entity_poly.type
_entity_poly.pdbx_seq_one_letter_code
_entity_poly.pdbx_strand_id
1 'polypeptide(L)'
;MPMCHGAPALFEGNGGYIMLSSLIDYLASIKARDPAPRSNWEILLYPGVWALGFHRVAHWLFEAELYFLARAINHLSRFFTAIDIHPGARIGSHLFIDHGFVVIGETAVIGNNVTIYQGATLGGTNPTNGVGGKRHPTIENDVIISLGAAILGPITVGAGARIGANAVVTKDVPAGATMVGIPARSTLVEVKPETREFVPYGTPCTELFDPQTQKLELMACQLADMQKRIAVLMEERDAKAGAPKEAPAKVAAKKRDQG
;
A
#
# COMPACT_ATOMS: atom_id res chain seq x y z
N MET A 1 -24.44 -18.45 21.07
CA MET A 1 -23.04 -18.92 21.12
C MET A 1 -22.34 -18.37 19.89
N PRO A 2 -21.45 -17.38 20.00
CA PRO A 2 -20.60 -16.96 18.90
C PRO A 2 -19.27 -17.71 19.00
N MET A 3 -18.88 -18.33 17.89
CA MET A 3 -17.59 -19.00 17.74
C MET A 3 -16.47 -17.94 17.69
N CYS A 4 -15.56 -18.03 18.63
CA CYS A 4 -14.30 -17.28 18.63
C CYS A 4 -13.43 -17.83 17.49
N HIS A 5 -13.24 -17.03 16.45
CA HIS A 5 -12.17 -17.27 15.49
C HIS A 5 -10.86 -16.89 16.17
N GLY A 6 -10.01 -17.90 16.38
CA GLY A 6 -8.69 -17.76 16.99
C GLY A 6 -7.82 -16.82 16.16
N ALA A 7 -7.31 -15.79 16.81
CA ALA A 7 -6.19 -15.02 16.28
C ALA A 7 -4.99 -15.97 16.08
N PRO A 8 -4.21 -15.84 14.99
CA PRO A 8 -3.01 -16.64 14.83
C PRO A 8 -2.05 -16.34 15.99
N ALA A 9 -1.50 -17.38 16.59
CA ALA A 9 -0.53 -17.32 17.69
C ALA A 9 0.78 -16.69 17.19
N LEU A 10 0.88 -15.38 17.30
CA LEU A 10 2.08 -14.60 16.91
C LEU A 10 2.99 -14.25 18.09
N PHE A 11 2.66 -14.67 19.32
CA PHE A 11 3.40 -14.30 20.51
C PHE A 11 3.52 -15.48 21.49
N GLU A 12 4.46 -16.39 21.25
CA GLU A 12 5.08 -17.20 22.30
C GLU A 12 6.51 -16.68 22.52
N GLY A 13 6.72 -15.94 23.59
CA GLY A 13 8.01 -15.43 24.02
C GLY A 13 8.39 -15.99 25.38
N ASN A 14 9.31 -16.97 25.42
CA ASN A 14 9.99 -17.41 26.65
C ASN A 14 11.01 -16.35 27.07
N GLY A 15 10.90 -15.88 28.34
CA GLY A 15 11.72 -14.84 28.90
C GLY A 15 13.14 -15.29 29.26
N GLY A 16 14.08 -14.38 29.16
CA GLY A 16 15.19 -14.22 30.11
C GLY A 16 16.62 -14.36 29.61
N TYR A 17 16.93 -15.07 28.52
CA TYR A 17 18.33 -15.19 28.03
C TYR A 17 18.53 -14.71 26.59
N ILE A 18 17.55 -14.02 26.02
CA ILE A 18 17.46 -13.67 24.58
C ILE A 18 17.95 -12.24 24.29
N MET A 19 18.24 -11.41 25.29
CA MET A 19 18.40 -9.97 25.05
C MET A 19 19.63 -9.60 24.20
N LEU A 20 20.76 -10.25 24.34
CA LEU A 20 21.97 -9.85 23.62
C LEU A 20 22.00 -10.45 22.20
N SER A 21 21.66 -11.72 22.05
CA SER A 21 21.53 -12.36 20.73
C SER A 21 20.44 -11.71 19.90
N SER A 22 19.28 -11.42 20.51
CA SER A 22 18.20 -10.75 19.81
C SER A 22 18.54 -9.31 19.39
N LEU A 23 19.36 -8.60 20.16
CA LEU A 23 19.86 -7.28 19.75
C LEU A 23 20.80 -7.38 18.55
N ILE A 24 21.74 -8.33 18.58
CA ILE A 24 22.69 -8.56 17.48
C ILE A 24 21.91 -8.93 16.21
N ASP A 25 20.94 -9.84 16.30
CA ASP A 25 20.09 -10.25 15.19
C ASP A 25 19.27 -9.08 14.65
N TYR A 26 18.75 -8.23 15.54
CA TYR A 26 18.04 -7.02 15.15
C TYR A 26 18.95 -6.04 14.39
N LEU A 27 20.15 -5.76 14.89
CA LEU A 27 21.10 -4.87 14.21
C LEU A 27 21.54 -5.46 12.86
N ALA A 28 21.74 -6.77 12.77
CA ALA A 28 22.04 -7.46 11.53
C ALA A 28 20.89 -7.33 10.52
N SER A 29 19.63 -7.42 10.99
CA SER A 29 18.46 -7.24 10.14
C SER A 29 18.32 -5.82 9.57
N ILE A 30 18.72 -4.80 10.33
CA ILE A 30 18.77 -3.41 9.83
C ILE A 30 19.88 -3.29 8.78
N LYS A 31 21.08 -3.79 9.06
CA LYS A 31 22.20 -3.73 8.13
C LYS A 31 21.93 -4.43 6.80
N ALA A 32 21.10 -5.48 6.81
CA ALA A 32 20.67 -6.17 5.58
C ALA A 32 19.71 -5.33 4.72
N ARG A 33 18.99 -4.39 5.32
CA ARG A 33 17.99 -3.53 4.66
C ARG A 33 18.49 -2.12 4.35
N ASP A 34 19.50 -1.66 5.09
CA ASP A 34 20.13 -0.35 4.90
C ASP A 34 21.65 -0.53 4.67
N PRO A 35 22.16 -0.22 3.47
CA PRO A 35 23.58 -0.33 3.17
C PRO A 35 24.42 0.85 3.71
N ALA A 36 23.79 1.91 4.25
CA ALA A 36 24.49 3.13 4.65
C ALA A 36 25.43 2.95 5.85
N PRO A 37 25.05 2.22 6.95
CA PRO A 37 25.88 2.13 8.14
C PRO A 37 27.13 1.28 7.90
N ARG A 38 28.28 1.84 8.28
CA ARG A 38 29.59 1.17 8.18
C ARG A 38 29.84 0.20 9.33
N SER A 39 29.17 0.41 10.47
CA SER A 39 29.34 -0.39 11.68
C SER A 39 28.01 -0.56 12.43
N ASN A 40 27.92 -1.60 13.27
CA ASN A 40 26.75 -1.80 14.14
C ASN A 40 26.59 -0.67 15.16
N TRP A 41 27.69 0.04 15.50
CA TRP A 41 27.65 1.19 16.42
C TRP A 41 26.90 2.39 15.80
N GLU A 42 27.00 2.59 14.49
CA GLU A 42 26.22 3.62 13.79
C GLU A 42 24.73 3.32 13.83
N ILE A 43 24.34 2.05 13.70
CA ILE A 43 22.93 1.63 13.77
C ILE A 43 22.35 1.91 15.16
N LEU A 44 23.13 1.79 16.22
CA LEU A 44 22.67 2.13 17.58
C LEU A 44 22.31 3.61 17.75
N LEU A 45 22.78 4.47 16.86
CA LEU A 45 22.41 5.91 16.85
C LEU A 45 21.13 6.20 16.07
N TYR A 46 20.56 5.20 15.39
CA TYR A 46 19.33 5.39 14.61
C TYR A 46 18.15 5.71 15.54
N PRO A 47 17.35 6.74 15.23
CA PRO A 47 16.22 7.15 16.06
C PRO A 47 15.19 6.03 16.21
N GLY A 48 15.00 5.18 15.20
CA GLY A 48 14.11 4.03 15.26
C GLY A 48 14.50 3.00 16.33
N VAL A 49 15.80 2.76 16.52
CA VAL A 49 16.31 1.85 17.56
C VAL A 49 15.97 2.37 18.96
N TRP A 50 16.20 3.65 19.19
CA TRP A 50 15.87 4.30 20.47
C TRP A 50 14.35 4.33 20.70
N ALA A 51 13.56 4.67 19.68
CA ALA A 51 12.10 4.71 19.78
C ALA A 51 11.53 3.34 20.20
N LEU A 52 12.05 2.24 19.63
CA LEU A 52 11.63 0.88 20.00
C LEU A 52 12.07 0.50 21.41
N GLY A 53 13.26 0.95 21.85
CA GLY A 53 13.71 0.78 23.23
C GLY A 53 12.77 1.47 24.23
N PHE A 54 12.45 2.73 24.01
CA PHE A 54 11.47 3.48 24.79
C PHE A 54 10.08 2.85 24.74
N HIS A 55 9.64 2.43 23.56
CA HIS A 55 8.32 1.81 23.40
C HIS A 55 8.20 0.52 24.23
N ARG A 56 9.21 -0.33 24.29
CA ARG A 56 9.17 -1.55 25.12
C ARG A 56 8.93 -1.24 26.59
N VAL A 57 9.61 -0.22 27.12
CA VAL A 57 9.40 0.25 28.50
C VAL A 57 8.00 0.84 28.67
N ALA A 58 7.58 1.70 27.75
CA ALA A 58 6.25 2.33 27.79
C ALA A 58 5.12 1.30 27.64
N HIS A 59 5.28 0.28 26.81
CA HIS A 59 4.30 -0.79 26.62
C HIS A 59 4.15 -1.65 27.88
N TRP A 60 5.28 -2.02 28.52
CA TRP A 60 5.26 -2.74 29.79
C TRP A 60 4.53 -1.94 30.89
N LEU A 61 4.78 -0.63 31.00
CA LEU A 61 4.05 0.25 31.90
C LEU A 61 2.56 0.35 31.57
N PHE A 62 2.23 0.34 30.28
CA PHE A 62 0.85 0.38 29.80
C PHE A 62 0.10 -0.92 30.15
N GLU A 63 0.73 -2.08 29.98
CA GLU A 63 0.18 -3.38 30.40
C GLU A 63 0.04 -3.50 31.93
N ALA A 64 0.89 -2.81 32.69
CA ALA A 64 0.78 -2.68 34.14
C ALA A 64 -0.25 -1.60 34.58
N GLU A 65 -1.07 -1.06 33.65
CA GLU A 65 -2.08 -0.02 33.87
C GLU A 65 -1.53 1.33 34.38
N LEU A 66 -0.20 1.52 34.33
CA LEU A 66 0.47 2.76 34.69
C LEU A 66 0.46 3.76 33.51
N TYR A 67 -0.73 4.09 33.02
CA TYR A 67 -0.95 4.83 31.78
C TYR A 67 -0.27 6.18 31.71
N PHE A 68 -0.25 6.92 32.85
CA PHE A 68 0.43 8.22 32.92
C PHE A 68 1.93 8.09 32.70
N LEU A 69 2.59 7.13 33.35
CA LEU A 69 4.02 6.89 33.20
C LEU A 69 4.34 6.37 31.78
N ALA A 70 3.51 5.46 31.25
CA ALA A 70 3.65 4.98 29.89
C ALA A 70 3.62 6.15 28.88
N ARG A 71 2.71 7.10 29.08
CA ARG A 71 2.63 8.31 28.24
C ARG A 71 3.82 9.26 28.44
N ALA A 72 4.30 9.42 29.65
CA ALA A 72 5.48 10.23 29.93
C ALA A 72 6.72 9.69 29.19
N ILE A 73 6.93 8.37 29.22
CA ILE A 73 8.02 7.70 28.48
C ILE A 73 7.82 7.87 26.95
N ASN A 74 6.58 7.74 26.45
CA ASN A 74 6.29 7.96 25.04
C ASN A 74 6.61 9.41 24.62
N HIS A 75 6.25 10.42 25.42
CA HIS A 75 6.60 11.80 25.12
C HIS A 75 8.13 12.05 25.13
N LEU A 76 8.83 11.44 26.06
CA LEU A 76 10.30 11.50 26.11
C LEU A 76 10.91 10.87 24.84
N SER A 77 10.40 9.71 24.43
CA SER A 77 10.79 9.07 23.17
C SER A 77 10.60 10.00 21.98
N ARG A 78 9.40 10.57 21.84
CA ARG A 78 9.07 11.49 20.76
C ARG A 78 9.97 12.73 20.73
N PHE A 79 10.32 13.26 21.90
CA PHE A 79 11.21 14.41 22.01
C PHE A 79 12.61 14.11 21.45
N PHE A 80 13.18 12.93 21.77
CA PHE A 80 14.51 12.56 21.33
C PHE A 80 14.58 11.96 19.92
N THR A 81 13.51 11.30 19.46
CA THR A 81 13.52 10.50 18.22
C THR A 81 12.66 11.07 17.11
N ALA A 82 11.77 12.02 17.43
CA ALA A 82 10.70 12.49 16.54
C ALA A 82 9.76 11.34 16.06
N ILE A 83 9.68 10.21 16.80
CA ILE A 83 8.82 9.07 16.49
C ILE A 83 7.81 8.91 17.61
N ASP A 84 6.52 8.87 17.26
CA ASP A 84 5.41 8.73 18.18
C ASP A 84 4.79 7.34 18.10
N ILE A 85 5.20 6.44 19.00
CA ILE A 85 4.62 5.09 19.10
C ILE A 85 3.76 5.04 20.35
N HIS A 86 2.43 4.92 20.17
CA HIS A 86 1.54 4.80 21.33
C HIS A 86 1.89 3.58 22.19
N PRO A 87 1.93 3.70 23.52
CA PRO A 87 2.29 2.58 24.40
C PRO A 87 1.43 1.32 24.22
N GLY A 88 0.16 1.46 23.81
CA GLY A 88 -0.75 0.35 23.54
C GLY A 88 -0.51 -0.39 22.21
N ALA A 89 0.34 0.14 21.32
CA ALA A 89 0.65 -0.53 20.05
C ALA A 89 1.38 -1.85 20.28
N ARG A 90 1.08 -2.86 19.46
CA ARG A 90 1.75 -4.16 19.51
C ARG A 90 2.70 -4.29 18.35
N ILE A 91 3.98 -4.55 18.64
CA ILE A 91 5.05 -4.57 17.65
C ILE A 91 5.77 -5.89 17.72
N GLY A 92 5.84 -6.57 16.58
CA GLY A 92 6.61 -7.81 16.40
C GLY A 92 8.12 -7.59 16.38
N SER A 93 8.85 -8.59 15.93
CA SER A 93 10.31 -8.56 15.85
C SER A 93 10.82 -7.87 14.59
N HIS A 94 12.03 -7.33 14.64
CA HIS A 94 12.77 -6.77 13.50
C HIS A 94 12.05 -5.62 12.77
N LEU A 95 11.22 -4.82 13.48
CA LEU A 95 10.71 -3.57 12.92
C LEU A 95 11.88 -2.61 12.67
N PHE A 96 12.01 -2.14 11.43
CA PHE A 96 12.95 -1.10 11.04
C PHE A 96 12.21 0.20 10.75
N ILE A 97 12.49 1.26 11.50
CA ILE A 97 12.02 2.62 11.25
C ILE A 97 13.20 3.44 10.78
N ASP A 98 13.18 3.81 9.51
CA ASP A 98 14.19 4.65 8.90
C ASP A 98 13.85 6.13 9.09
N HIS A 99 14.81 6.88 9.64
CA HIS A 99 14.65 8.28 10.06
C HIS A 99 13.55 8.47 11.14
N GLY A 100 12.77 9.57 11.07
CA GLY A 100 11.81 9.96 12.11
C GLY A 100 10.44 10.36 11.57
N PHE A 101 9.69 11.12 12.38
CA PHE A 101 8.35 11.64 12.06
C PHE A 101 7.31 10.56 11.75
N VAL A 102 7.48 9.34 12.28
CA VAL A 102 6.54 8.24 12.17
C VAL A 102 5.54 8.30 13.33
N VAL A 103 4.26 8.05 13.02
CA VAL A 103 3.19 7.99 14.03
C VAL A 103 2.53 6.60 13.99
N ILE A 104 2.49 5.91 15.14
CA ILE A 104 1.87 4.61 15.31
C ILE A 104 0.81 4.68 16.41
N GLY A 105 -0.45 4.51 16.02
CA GLY A 105 -1.59 4.66 16.92
C GLY A 105 -1.80 3.49 17.89
N GLU A 106 -2.61 3.72 18.91
CA GLU A 106 -2.82 2.85 20.09
C GLU A 106 -3.12 1.38 19.76
N THR A 107 -4.06 1.13 18.87
CA THR A 107 -4.52 -0.23 18.55
C THR A 107 -3.85 -0.80 17.30
N ALA A 108 -2.74 -0.18 16.86
CA ALA A 108 -1.97 -0.71 15.73
C ALA A 108 -1.31 -2.04 16.13
N VAL A 109 -1.28 -2.96 15.18
CA VAL A 109 -0.56 -4.23 15.30
C VAL A 109 0.42 -4.31 14.13
N ILE A 110 1.69 -4.55 14.43
CA ILE A 110 2.75 -4.62 13.44
C ILE A 110 3.41 -5.99 13.57
N GLY A 111 3.47 -6.73 12.48
CA GLY A 111 4.11 -8.02 12.38
C GLY A 111 5.64 -7.96 12.41
N ASN A 112 6.26 -9.04 11.96
CA ASN A 112 7.71 -9.18 11.95
C ASN A 112 8.32 -8.61 10.66
N ASN A 113 9.57 -8.16 10.75
CA ASN A 113 10.40 -7.74 9.62
C ASN A 113 9.78 -6.62 8.77
N VAL A 114 8.95 -5.76 9.39
CA VAL A 114 8.33 -4.61 8.72
C VAL A 114 9.34 -3.47 8.60
N THR A 115 9.29 -2.75 7.47
CA THR A 115 10.09 -1.54 7.24
C THR A 115 9.17 -0.35 7.09
N ILE A 116 9.42 0.73 7.85
CA ILE A 116 8.65 1.97 7.81
C ILE A 116 9.60 3.13 7.57
N TYR A 117 9.38 3.86 6.49
CA TYR A 117 10.13 5.06 6.17
C TYR A 117 9.51 6.30 6.84
N GLN A 118 10.27 7.39 6.85
CA GLN A 118 9.93 8.64 7.52
C GLN A 118 8.56 9.21 7.11
N GLY A 119 7.91 9.87 8.08
CA GLY A 119 6.63 10.55 7.86
C GLY A 119 5.42 9.64 7.71
N ALA A 120 5.59 8.32 7.78
CA ALA A 120 4.47 7.39 7.68
C ALA A 120 3.56 7.45 8.92
N THR A 121 2.25 7.27 8.71
CA THR A 121 1.24 7.30 9.77
C THR A 121 0.36 6.06 9.75
N LEU A 122 0.30 5.35 10.88
CA LEU A 122 -0.65 4.27 11.16
C LEU A 122 -1.76 4.83 12.05
N GLY A 123 -2.79 5.41 11.43
CA GLY A 123 -3.81 6.23 12.10
C GLY A 123 -5.20 5.63 12.11
N GLY A 124 -6.10 6.27 12.86
CA GLY A 124 -7.55 6.01 12.80
C GLY A 124 -8.24 6.95 11.79
N THR A 125 -9.40 6.54 11.29
CA THR A 125 -10.21 7.37 10.37
C THR A 125 -11.25 8.20 11.07
N ASN A 126 -11.73 7.78 12.24
CA ASN A 126 -12.83 8.46 12.94
C ASN A 126 -12.54 8.54 14.45
N PRO A 127 -12.48 9.76 15.03
CA PRO A 127 -12.27 9.94 16.46
C PRO A 127 -13.46 9.47 17.31
N THR A 128 -14.66 9.34 16.72
CA THR A 128 -15.89 8.93 17.41
C THR A 128 -16.19 7.42 17.33
N ASN A 129 -15.41 6.63 16.58
CA ASN A 129 -15.56 5.19 16.53
C ASN A 129 -15.09 4.53 17.82
N GLY A 130 -15.92 4.67 18.84
CA GLY A 130 -15.95 3.84 20.02
C GLY A 130 -14.75 3.95 20.95
N VAL A 131 -15.05 4.21 22.19
CA VAL A 131 -14.16 3.92 23.31
C VAL A 131 -13.93 2.41 23.34
N GLY A 132 -12.67 1.96 23.09
CA GLY A 132 -12.26 0.56 23.32
C GLY A 132 -12.23 -0.39 22.11
N GLY A 133 -12.48 0.06 20.87
CA GLY A 133 -12.43 -0.79 19.68
C GLY A 133 -11.13 -0.68 18.86
N LYS A 134 -10.86 -1.68 18.00
CA LYS A 134 -9.81 -1.63 16.97
C LYS A 134 -10.08 -0.46 16.02
N ARG A 135 -9.16 0.52 15.95
CA ARG A 135 -9.30 1.71 15.09
C ARG A 135 -8.05 2.03 14.26
N HIS A 136 -6.96 1.32 14.50
CA HIS A 136 -5.70 1.48 13.78
C HIS A 136 -5.37 0.20 12.99
N PRO A 137 -4.53 0.28 11.96
CA PRO A 137 -4.28 -0.83 11.06
C PRO A 137 -3.55 -2.00 11.72
N THR A 138 -3.70 -3.17 11.07
CA THR A 138 -2.86 -4.35 11.27
C THR A 138 -1.93 -4.48 10.07
N ILE A 139 -0.64 -4.47 10.32
CA ILE A 139 0.40 -4.65 9.32
C ILE A 139 0.96 -6.05 9.51
N GLU A 140 0.86 -6.89 8.50
CA GLU A 140 1.41 -8.25 8.55
C GLU A 140 2.93 -8.27 8.32
N ASN A 141 3.52 -9.46 8.22
CA ASN A 141 4.96 -9.63 8.11
C ASN A 141 5.52 -9.11 6.77
N ASP A 142 6.79 -8.71 6.76
CA ASP A 142 7.57 -8.36 5.56
C ASP A 142 7.00 -7.19 4.74
N VAL A 143 6.13 -6.36 5.35
CA VAL A 143 5.54 -5.19 4.69
C VAL A 143 6.54 -4.04 4.64
N ILE A 144 6.54 -3.31 3.51
CA ILE A 144 7.32 -2.09 3.33
C ILE A 144 6.36 -0.90 3.19
N ILE A 145 6.50 0.07 4.09
CA ILE A 145 5.72 1.32 4.09
C ILE A 145 6.66 2.46 3.74
N SER A 146 6.47 3.03 2.54
CA SER A 146 7.33 4.12 2.06
C SER A 146 7.00 5.45 2.72
N LEU A 147 7.87 6.44 2.47
CA LEU A 147 7.82 7.77 3.08
C LEU A 147 6.45 8.44 2.93
N GLY A 148 6.00 9.10 4.00
CA GLY A 148 4.78 9.89 4.01
C GLY A 148 3.47 9.11 3.81
N ALA A 149 3.50 7.79 3.74
CA ALA A 149 2.30 6.99 3.54
C ALA A 149 1.36 7.06 4.75
N ALA A 150 0.07 7.21 4.51
CA ALA A 150 -0.98 7.24 5.53
C ALA A 150 -1.86 5.98 5.43
N ILE A 151 -1.79 5.10 6.42
CA ILE A 151 -2.60 3.89 6.51
C ILE A 151 -3.62 4.11 7.61
N LEU A 152 -4.89 4.21 7.23
CA LEU A 152 -5.92 4.75 8.08
C LEU A 152 -7.09 3.76 8.30
N GLY A 153 -7.48 3.61 9.55
CA GLY A 153 -8.59 2.76 9.95
C GLY A 153 -8.19 1.35 10.40
N PRO A 154 -9.16 0.53 10.82
CA PRO A 154 -8.94 -0.83 11.31
C PRO A 154 -8.75 -1.84 10.15
N ILE A 155 -7.95 -1.47 9.16
CA ILE A 155 -7.68 -2.25 7.96
C ILE A 155 -6.49 -3.18 8.15
N THR A 156 -6.37 -4.19 7.29
CA THR A 156 -5.25 -5.12 7.26
C THR A 156 -4.40 -4.90 6.01
N VAL A 157 -3.10 -4.78 6.21
CA VAL A 157 -2.10 -4.78 5.13
C VAL A 157 -1.44 -6.15 5.11
N GLY A 158 -1.72 -6.93 4.08
CA GLY A 158 -1.28 -8.31 3.92
C GLY A 158 0.23 -8.46 3.78
N ALA A 159 0.73 -9.64 4.15
CA ALA A 159 2.16 -9.95 4.20
C ALA A 159 2.88 -9.67 2.87
N GLY A 160 4.08 -9.11 2.96
CA GLY A 160 4.90 -8.77 1.79
C GLY A 160 4.36 -7.62 0.94
N ALA A 161 3.28 -6.95 1.34
CA ALA A 161 2.74 -5.81 0.60
C ALA A 161 3.69 -4.61 0.64
N ARG A 162 3.58 -3.75 -0.37
CA ARG A 162 4.37 -2.52 -0.51
C ARG A 162 3.44 -1.32 -0.61
N ILE A 163 3.61 -0.36 0.27
CA ILE A 163 2.86 0.91 0.24
C ILE A 163 3.79 1.99 -0.32
N GLY A 164 3.40 2.57 -1.43
CA GLY A 164 4.18 3.60 -2.12
C GLY A 164 4.23 4.91 -1.35
N ALA A 165 5.18 5.76 -1.72
CA ALA A 165 5.37 7.07 -1.09
C ALA A 165 4.12 7.94 -1.20
N ASN A 166 3.75 8.61 -0.09
CA ASN A 166 2.57 9.47 0.03
C ASN A 166 1.23 8.81 -0.34
N ALA A 167 1.17 7.47 -0.35
CA ALA A 167 -0.09 6.77 -0.59
C ALA A 167 -1.03 6.87 0.62
N VAL A 168 -2.33 7.01 0.35
CA VAL A 168 -3.37 7.04 1.39
C VAL A 168 -4.21 5.78 1.29
N VAL A 169 -3.98 4.83 2.22
CA VAL A 169 -4.63 3.52 2.26
C VAL A 169 -5.75 3.52 3.28
N THR A 170 -6.97 3.25 2.83
CA THR A 170 -8.19 3.23 3.66
C THR A 170 -8.99 1.93 3.52
N LYS A 171 -8.50 0.97 2.72
CA LYS A 171 -9.10 -0.35 2.50
C LYS A 171 -8.05 -1.44 2.71
N ASP A 172 -8.47 -2.66 2.96
CA ASP A 172 -7.56 -3.79 3.10
C ASP A 172 -6.68 -3.98 1.87
N VAL A 173 -5.44 -4.38 2.12
CA VAL A 173 -4.42 -4.60 1.09
C VAL A 173 -4.11 -6.09 1.00
N PRO A 174 -4.26 -6.72 -0.16
CA PRO A 174 -3.89 -8.11 -0.36
C PRO A 174 -2.38 -8.35 -0.13
N ALA A 175 -2.03 -9.57 0.27
CA ALA A 175 -0.63 -9.96 0.44
C ALA A 175 0.15 -9.80 -0.89
N GLY A 176 1.38 -9.29 -0.79
CA GLY A 176 2.27 -9.04 -1.93
C GLY A 176 1.85 -7.90 -2.86
N ALA A 177 0.72 -7.23 -2.60
CA ALA A 177 0.24 -6.14 -3.44
C ALA A 177 1.08 -4.87 -3.26
N THR A 178 1.20 -4.09 -4.34
CA THR A 178 1.77 -2.74 -4.28
C THR A 178 0.65 -1.72 -4.41
N MET A 179 0.53 -0.82 -3.42
CA MET A 179 -0.49 0.22 -3.36
C MET A 179 0.13 1.58 -3.59
N VAL A 180 -0.45 2.37 -4.49
CA VAL A 180 0.05 3.73 -4.82
C VAL A 180 -1.10 4.72 -4.99
N GLY A 181 -0.84 5.99 -4.73
CA GLY A 181 -1.74 7.12 -5.00
C GLY A 181 -2.66 7.51 -3.84
N ILE A 182 -3.57 8.45 -4.11
CA ILE A 182 -4.51 9.05 -3.15
C ILE A 182 -5.91 9.09 -3.80
N PRO A 183 -6.88 8.26 -3.37
CA PRO A 183 -6.73 7.09 -2.51
C PRO A 183 -5.84 6.01 -3.16
N ALA A 184 -5.18 5.19 -2.36
CA ALA A 184 -4.26 4.19 -2.86
C ALA A 184 -5.00 3.10 -3.64
N ARG A 185 -4.45 2.72 -4.80
CA ARG A 185 -4.93 1.65 -5.68
C ARG A 185 -3.84 0.60 -5.86
N SER A 186 -4.25 -0.65 -6.01
CA SER A 186 -3.31 -1.72 -6.33
C SER A 186 -2.75 -1.55 -7.74
N THR A 187 -1.46 -1.77 -7.89
CA THR A 187 -0.81 -1.85 -9.22
C THR A 187 -0.95 -3.25 -9.83
N LEU A 188 -1.45 -4.22 -9.07
CA LEU A 188 -1.77 -5.55 -9.60
C LEU A 188 -2.93 -5.39 -10.59
N VAL A 189 -2.69 -5.73 -11.85
CA VAL A 189 -3.74 -5.80 -12.87
C VAL A 189 -4.56 -7.07 -12.60
N GLU A 190 -5.70 -6.93 -11.93
CA GLU A 190 -6.71 -7.98 -11.93
C GLU A 190 -7.27 -8.09 -13.34
N VAL A 191 -6.91 -9.14 -14.06
CA VAL A 191 -7.61 -9.55 -15.29
C VAL A 191 -8.97 -10.10 -14.86
N LYS A 192 -9.95 -9.21 -14.67
CA LYS A 192 -11.34 -9.63 -14.51
C LYS A 192 -11.82 -10.16 -15.86
N PRO A 193 -12.37 -11.39 -15.93
CA PRO A 193 -13.11 -11.78 -17.11
C PRO A 193 -14.26 -10.78 -17.30
N GLU A 194 -14.36 -10.20 -18.51
CA GLU A 194 -15.40 -9.22 -18.88
C GLU A 194 -16.77 -9.86 -18.84
N THR A 195 -17.42 -9.89 -17.70
CA THR A 195 -18.87 -9.96 -17.61
C THR A 195 -19.37 -8.54 -17.38
N ARG A 196 -19.64 -7.83 -18.47
CA ARG A 196 -20.34 -6.55 -18.39
C ARG A 196 -21.80 -6.83 -18.03
N GLU A 197 -22.10 -6.82 -16.74
CA GLU A 197 -23.48 -6.63 -16.33
C GLU A 197 -23.88 -5.18 -16.64
N PHE A 198 -24.98 -5.06 -17.38
CA PHE A 198 -25.62 -3.78 -17.64
C PHE A 198 -26.08 -3.17 -16.33
N VAL A 199 -25.44 -2.06 -15.91
CA VAL A 199 -25.87 -1.29 -14.74
C VAL A 199 -26.91 -0.26 -15.21
N PRO A 200 -28.19 -0.36 -14.75
CA PRO A 200 -29.23 0.60 -15.14
C PRO A 200 -28.85 2.01 -14.66
N TYR A 201 -29.12 2.98 -15.53
CA TYR A 201 -28.93 4.41 -15.24
C TYR A 201 -29.80 4.83 -14.04
N GLY A 202 -29.17 5.24 -12.94
CA GLY A 202 -29.88 5.77 -11.77
C GLY A 202 -29.63 5.09 -10.41
N THR A 203 -28.66 4.19 -10.30
CA THR A 203 -28.28 3.62 -9.00
C THR A 203 -27.44 4.64 -8.20
N PRO A 204 -27.81 4.98 -6.93
CA PRO A 204 -27.05 5.91 -6.11
C PRO A 204 -25.67 5.32 -5.81
N CYS A 205 -24.61 5.94 -6.33
CA CYS A 205 -23.24 5.56 -5.98
C CYS A 205 -22.90 6.12 -4.60
N THR A 206 -22.77 5.26 -3.61
CA THR A 206 -22.33 5.61 -2.24
C THR A 206 -20.80 5.81 -2.14
N GLU A 207 -20.08 5.87 -3.24
CA GLU A 207 -18.65 6.15 -3.25
C GLU A 207 -18.38 7.65 -3.39
N LEU A 208 -17.50 8.18 -2.54
CA LEU A 208 -17.04 9.57 -2.60
C LEU A 208 -16.59 9.91 -4.02
N PHE A 209 -17.27 10.88 -4.59
CA PHE A 209 -17.08 11.34 -5.95
C PHE A 209 -15.76 12.12 -6.06
N ASP A 210 -14.70 11.51 -6.60
CA ASP A 210 -13.48 12.22 -6.98
C ASP A 210 -13.59 12.69 -8.45
N PRO A 211 -13.69 14.01 -8.70
CA PRO A 211 -13.81 14.55 -10.06
C PRO A 211 -12.63 14.20 -10.97
N GLN A 212 -11.43 13.97 -10.42
CA GLN A 212 -10.24 13.60 -11.19
C GLN A 212 -10.31 12.16 -11.66
N THR A 213 -10.80 11.25 -10.80
CA THR A 213 -11.00 9.84 -11.16
C THR A 213 -12.03 9.69 -12.26
N GLN A 214 -13.15 10.43 -12.19
CA GLN A 214 -14.17 10.43 -13.23
C GLN A 214 -13.64 10.92 -14.59
N LYS A 215 -12.81 11.97 -14.56
CA LYS A 215 -12.17 12.49 -15.79
C LYS A 215 -11.21 11.49 -16.41
N LEU A 216 -10.44 10.76 -15.60
CA LEU A 216 -9.55 9.70 -16.06
C LEU A 216 -10.31 8.51 -16.63
N GLU A 217 -11.41 8.09 -16.02
CA GLU A 217 -12.29 7.03 -16.53
C GLU A 217 -12.94 7.42 -17.86
N LEU A 218 -13.40 8.66 -17.97
CA LEU A 218 -13.96 9.19 -19.21
C LEU A 218 -12.91 9.20 -20.34
N MET A 219 -11.68 9.64 -20.05
CA MET A 219 -10.58 9.64 -21.01
C MET A 219 -10.17 8.21 -21.41
N ALA A 220 -10.14 7.27 -20.49
CA ALA A 220 -9.87 5.86 -20.78
C ALA A 220 -10.95 5.25 -21.69
N CYS A 221 -12.22 5.58 -21.46
CA CYS A 221 -13.33 5.15 -22.30
C CYS A 221 -13.23 5.74 -23.72
N GLN A 222 -12.86 7.02 -23.84
CA GLN A 222 -12.63 7.68 -25.14
C GLN A 222 -11.46 7.07 -25.90
N LEU A 223 -10.36 6.73 -25.23
CA LEU A 223 -9.22 6.05 -25.85
C LEU A 223 -9.62 4.67 -26.38
N ALA A 224 -10.39 3.90 -25.63
CA ALA A 224 -10.86 2.58 -26.06
C ALA A 224 -11.78 2.68 -27.30
N ASP A 225 -12.65 3.70 -27.36
CA ASP A 225 -13.51 3.94 -28.53
C ASP A 225 -12.68 4.35 -29.76
N MET A 226 -11.70 5.23 -29.59
CA MET A 226 -10.78 5.60 -30.67
C MET A 226 -9.97 4.41 -31.18
N GLN A 227 -9.48 3.53 -30.32
CA GLN A 227 -8.78 2.31 -30.73
C GLN A 227 -9.67 1.38 -31.57
N LYS A 228 -10.94 1.21 -31.19
CA LYS A 228 -11.91 0.44 -31.98
C LYS A 228 -12.14 1.05 -33.37
N ARG A 229 -12.30 2.37 -33.45
CA ARG A 229 -12.46 3.08 -34.73
C ARG A 229 -11.25 2.94 -35.64
N ILE A 230 -10.04 3.03 -35.05
CA ILE A 230 -8.80 2.83 -35.79
C ILE A 230 -8.73 1.39 -36.35
N ALA A 231 -9.07 0.37 -35.55
CA ALA A 231 -9.08 -1.02 -36.00
C ALA A 231 -10.04 -1.22 -37.20
N VAL A 232 -11.26 -0.69 -37.12
CA VAL A 232 -12.25 -0.76 -38.23
C VAL A 232 -11.73 -0.04 -39.48
N LEU A 233 -11.17 1.15 -39.36
CA LEU A 233 -10.61 1.90 -40.48
C LEU A 233 -9.38 1.18 -41.10
N MET A 234 -8.58 0.50 -40.30
CA MET A 234 -7.47 -0.34 -40.83
C MET A 234 -7.99 -1.54 -41.61
N GLU A 235 -9.03 -2.23 -41.12
CA GLU A 235 -9.68 -3.31 -41.86
C GLU A 235 -10.31 -2.82 -43.21
N GLU A 236 -11.00 -1.68 -43.17
CA GLU A 236 -11.56 -1.09 -44.40
C GLU A 236 -10.48 -0.67 -45.41
N ARG A 237 -9.37 -0.13 -44.91
CA ARG A 237 -8.21 0.22 -45.76
C ARG A 237 -7.62 -1.01 -46.41
N ASP A 238 -7.41 -2.08 -45.64
CA ASP A 238 -6.77 -3.30 -46.12
C ASP A 238 -7.73 -4.05 -47.11
N ALA A 239 -9.05 -4.00 -46.86
CA ALA A 239 -10.05 -4.51 -47.78
C ALA A 239 -10.05 -3.73 -49.13
N LYS A 240 -9.89 -2.40 -49.08
CA LYS A 240 -9.79 -1.56 -50.31
C LYS A 240 -8.46 -1.75 -51.05
N ALA A 241 -7.37 -2.02 -50.33
CA ALA A 241 -6.04 -2.30 -50.90
C ALA A 241 -5.95 -3.68 -51.55
N GLY A 242 -6.78 -4.65 -51.08
CA GLY A 242 -6.87 -6.00 -51.66
C GLY A 242 -7.83 -6.14 -52.85
N ALA A 243 -8.58 -5.10 -53.22
CA ALA A 243 -9.45 -5.14 -54.40
C ALA A 243 -8.61 -5.11 -55.67
N PRO A 244 -8.80 -6.06 -56.63
CA PRO A 244 -8.02 -6.08 -57.90
C PRO A 244 -8.31 -4.82 -58.70
N LYS A 245 -7.23 -4.08 -59.06
CA LYS A 245 -7.36 -2.94 -60.01
C LYS A 245 -7.96 -3.44 -61.28
N GLU A 246 -9.13 -3.00 -61.63
CA GLU A 246 -9.71 -3.23 -62.96
C GLU A 246 -8.73 -2.79 -64.03
N ALA A 247 -8.38 -3.73 -64.95
CA ALA A 247 -7.50 -3.46 -66.06
C ALA A 247 -8.13 -2.42 -67.00
N PRO A 248 -7.36 -1.44 -67.52
CA PRO A 248 -7.89 -0.42 -68.40
C PRO A 248 -8.45 -1.07 -69.69
N ALA A 249 -9.71 -0.74 -70.04
CA ALA A 249 -10.37 -1.21 -71.24
C ALA A 249 -9.56 -0.87 -72.49
N LYS A 250 -9.25 -1.91 -73.30
CA LYS A 250 -8.57 -1.77 -74.58
C LYS A 250 -9.43 -0.95 -75.53
N VAL A 251 -8.96 0.25 -75.86
CA VAL A 251 -9.54 1.11 -76.91
C VAL A 251 -9.31 0.39 -78.25
N ALA A 252 -10.38 -0.08 -78.86
CA ALA A 252 -10.37 -0.66 -80.19
C ALA A 252 -10.01 0.40 -81.22
N ALA A 253 -8.87 0.27 -81.87
CA ALA A 253 -8.42 1.09 -83.00
C ALA A 253 -9.29 0.76 -84.21
N LYS A 254 -10.10 1.74 -84.65
CA LYS A 254 -10.91 1.71 -85.87
C LYS A 254 -9.95 1.97 -87.02
N LYS A 255 -9.68 0.95 -87.83
CA LYS A 255 -9.05 1.10 -89.16
C LYS A 255 -9.93 1.91 -90.05
N ARG A 256 -9.42 2.99 -90.56
CA ARG A 256 -9.99 3.67 -91.75
C ARG A 256 -9.22 3.14 -92.94
N ASP A 257 -9.92 2.38 -93.78
CA ASP A 257 -9.60 2.19 -95.20
C ASP A 257 -10.00 3.44 -95.95
N GLN A 258 -9.04 3.92 -96.71
CA GLN A 258 -9.35 4.75 -97.89
C GLN A 258 -8.51 4.23 -99.07
N GLY A 259 -9.25 4.00 -100.08
CA GLY A 259 -8.76 3.74 -101.44
C GLY A 259 -8.18 4.98 -102.15
#